data_8cdc63fa29eb514adddfd9d83b69ad56
#
_entry.id   8cdc63fa29eb514adddfd9d83b69ad56
#
_cell.length_a   1.000
_cell.length_b   1.000
_cell.length_c   1.000
_cell.angle_alpha   90.00
_cell.angle_beta   90.00
_cell.angle_gamma   90.00
#
_symmetry.space_group_name_H-M   'P 1'
#
loop_
_entity.id
_entity.type
_entity.pdbx_description
1 polymer ?
#
loop_
_entity_poly.entity_id
_entity_poly.type
_entity_poly.pdbx_seq_one_letter_code
_entity_poly.pdbx_strand_id
1 'polypeptide(L)'
;MSKELNFGWYVVRCFSSHEKKVKEFLDREIEDQKLEHKIKDVLVPTETIVEIRNGKKRTREKNFFPGYILLNTHFDEEVNNLVQSAPSCMGFLVVGGQTKVPTPLKKHEVERIIGRVQEAGMETGNIEIPYREGDLVKVIAGPFKDFDGTVQEVNTDKLKLRVLVSIFGRKTPVEVDINQVESTT
;
A
#
# COMPACT_ATOMS: atom_id res chain seq x y z
N MET A 1 32.46 23.00 16.62
CA MET A 1 31.73 21.83 17.13
C MET A 1 30.57 21.53 16.20
N SER A 2 30.69 20.46 15.46
CA SER A 2 29.55 19.95 14.70
C SER A 2 28.53 19.42 15.69
N LYS A 3 27.38 20.10 15.79
CA LYS A 3 26.23 19.51 16.49
C LYS A 3 25.90 18.21 15.76
N GLU A 4 26.03 17.09 16.44
CA GLU A 4 25.53 15.83 15.91
C GLU A 4 24.04 16.00 15.60
N LEU A 5 23.69 15.84 14.33
CA LEU A 5 22.31 15.91 13.88
C LEU A 5 21.59 14.63 14.32
N ASN A 6 20.70 14.76 15.27
CA ASN A 6 19.85 13.65 15.72
C ASN A 6 18.68 13.48 14.74
N PHE A 7 18.75 12.42 13.94
CA PHE A 7 17.67 12.08 13.01
C PHE A 7 16.62 11.22 13.69
N GLY A 8 15.39 11.49 13.35
CA GLY A 8 14.25 10.71 13.80
C GLY A 8 13.13 10.73 12.75
N TRP A 9 12.23 9.77 12.86
CA TRP A 9 11.04 9.72 12.05
C TRP A 9 9.91 10.51 12.70
N TYR A 10 9.45 11.54 12.03
CA TYR A 10 8.36 12.40 12.46
C TYR A 10 7.15 12.22 11.56
N VAL A 11 5.97 12.44 12.14
CA VAL A 11 4.72 12.38 11.40
C VAL A 11 4.31 13.79 10.98
N VAL A 12 4.01 13.96 9.71
CA VAL A 12 3.48 15.19 9.14
C VAL A 12 2.03 14.98 8.73
N ARG A 13 1.17 15.90 9.08
CA ARG A 13 -0.25 15.87 8.73
C ARG A 13 -0.49 16.66 7.45
N CYS A 14 -1.33 16.10 6.58
CA CYS A 14 -1.80 16.77 5.37
C CYS A 14 -3.25 16.40 5.07
N PHE A 15 -3.85 17.03 4.08
CA PHE A 15 -5.18 16.63 3.61
C PHE A 15 -5.14 15.25 2.95
N SER A 16 -6.14 14.44 3.24
CA SER A 16 -6.28 13.11 2.62
C SER A 16 -6.30 13.23 1.10
N SER A 17 -5.66 12.30 0.43
CA SER A 17 -5.44 12.26 -1.04
C SER A 17 -4.44 13.29 -1.58
N HIS A 18 -3.86 14.13 -0.73
CA HIS A 18 -2.83 15.10 -1.13
C HIS A 18 -1.40 14.67 -0.72
N GLU A 19 -1.24 13.50 -0.14
CA GLU A 19 0.04 13.01 0.40
C GLU A 19 1.13 13.00 -0.66
N LYS A 20 0.83 12.52 -1.85
CA LYS A 20 1.80 12.52 -2.98
C LYS A 20 2.22 13.92 -3.40
N LYS A 21 1.27 14.85 -3.49
CA LYS A 21 1.57 16.24 -3.83
C LYS A 21 2.45 16.92 -2.81
N VAL A 22 2.20 16.65 -1.53
CA VAL A 22 3.03 17.16 -0.43
C VAL A 22 4.43 16.57 -0.50
N LYS A 23 4.54 15.26 -0.75
CA LYS A 23 5.83 14.59 -0.93
C LYS A 23 6.62 15.20 -2.09
N GLU A 24 6.01 15.34 -3.26
CA GLU A 24 6.65 15.94 -4.44
C GLU A 24 7.13 17.38 -4.18
N PHE A 25 6.31 18.16 -3.47
CA PHE A 25 6.69 19.50 -3.06
C PHE A 25 7.89 19.47 -2.10
N LEU A 26 7.85 18.62 -1.07
CA LEU A 26 8.94 18.51 -0.11
C LEU A 26 10.23 18.02 -0.77
N ASP A 27 10.18 17.02 -1.64
CA ASP A 27 11.33 16.50 -2.35
C ASP A 27 12.01 17.61 -3.20
N ARG A 28 11.21 18.40 -3.89
CA ARG A 28 11.71 19.55 -4.68
C ARG A 28 12.35 20.63 -3.82
N GLU A 29 11.66 21.04 -2.76
CA GLU A 29 12.17 22.09 -1.86
C GLU A 29 13.42 21.64 -1.07
N ILE A 30 13.51 20.37 -0.72
CA ILE A 30 14.70 19.79 -0.08
C ILE A 30 15.91 19.94 -1.02
N GLU A 31 15.72 19.64 -2.31
CA GLU A 31 16.77 19.78 -3.33
C GLU A 31 17.11 21.24 -3.60
N ASP A 32 16.09 22.10 -3.80
CA ASP A 32 16.27 23.52 -4.10
C ASP A 32 16.94 24.30 -2.95
N GLN A 33 16.60 23.99 -1.71
CA GLN A 33 17.14 24.61 -0.51
C GLN A 33 18.39 23.89 0.05
N LYS A 34 18.81 22.81 -0.58
CA LYS A 34 19.96 21.98 -0.18
C LYS A 34 19.86 21.45 1.27
N LEU A 35 18.68 20.98 1.61
CA LEU A 35 18.35 20.46 2.94
C LEU A 35 18.53 18.95 3.08
N GLU A 36 19.15 18.28 2.12
CA GLU A 36 19.41 16.82 2.15
C GLU A 36 20.26 16.41 3.37
N HIS A 37 21.06 17.32 3.89
CA HIS A 37 21.81 17.08 5.11
C HIS A 37 20.96 17.08 6.38
N LYS A 38 19.76 17.65 6.34
CA LYS A 38 18.79 17.68 7.46
C LYS A 38 17.63 16.74 7.28
N ILE A 39 17.19 16.48 6.05
CA ILE A 39 16.05 15.63 5.71
C ILE A 39 16.58 14.48 4.85
N LYS A 40 16.57 13.28 5.41
CA LYS A 40 17.07 12.10 4.74
C LYS A 40 16.07 11.40 3.86
N ASP A 41 14.80 11.41 4.26
CA ASP A 41 13.77 10.67 3.55
C ASP A 41 12.38 11.23 3.80
N VAL A 42 11.52 11.13 2.80
CA VAL A 42 10.10 11.47 2.85
C VAL A 42 9.30 10.24 2.40
N LEU A 43 8.57 9.64 3.30
CA LEU A 43 7.83 8.40 3.06
C LEU A 43 6.33 8.62 3.15
N VAL A 44 5.62 8.27 2.09
CA VAL A 44 4.16 8.11 2.11
C VAL A 44 3.86 6.63 2.32
N PRO A 45 3.25 6.23 3.46
CA PRO A 45 3.02 4.83 3.77
C PRO A 45 1.88 4.26 2.90
N THR A 46 2.24 3.73 1.74
CA THR A 46 1.31 3.15 0.77
C THR A 46 1.56 1.67 0.54
N GLU A 47 0.49 0.96 0.26
CA GLU A 47 0.53 -0.41 -0.25
C GLU A 47 -0.02 -0.45 -1.66
N THR A 48 0.50 -1.35 -2.46
CA THR A 48 0.00 -1.61 -3.80
C THR A 48 -1.03 -2.72 -3.74
N ILE A 49 -2.29 -2.41 -4.02
CA ILE A 49 -3.37 -3.38 -4.10
C ILE A 49 -3.62 -3.67 -5.57
N VAL A 50 -3.68 -4.94 -5.90
CA VAL A 50 -4.12 -5.39 -7.22
C VAL A 50 -5.58 -5.76 -7.16
N GLU A 51 -6.41 -5.00 -7.86
CA GLU A 51 -7.84 -5.27 -8.01
C GLU A 51 -8.10 -5.86 -9.41
N ILE A 52 -8.97 -6.83 -9.47
CA ILE A 52 -9.50 -7.33 -10.74
C ILE A 52 -10.89 -6.72 -10.93
N ARG A 53 -11.01 -5.88 -11.94
CA ARG A 53 -12.27 -5.25 -12.30
C ARG A 53 -12.59 -5.52 -13.77
N ASN A 54 -13.76 -6.09 -14.04
CA ASN A 54 -14.18 -6.47 -15.40
C ASN A 54 -13.16 -7.35 -16.16
N GLY A 55 -12.54 -8.31 -15.45
CA GLY A 55 -11.53 -9.20 -16.04
C GLY A 55 -10.18 -8.54 -16.33
N LYS A 56 -9.98 -7.29 -15.94
CA LYS A 56 -8.71 -6.58 -16.11
C LYS A 56 -8.03 -6.36 -14.77
N LYS A 57 -6.74 -6.67 -14.73
CA LYS A 57 -5.88 -6.37 -13.60
C LYS A 57 -5.65 -4.85 -13.52
N ARG A 58 -6.01 -4.23 -12.40
CA ARG A 58 -5.71 -2.84 -12.10
C ARG A 58 -4.91 -2.76 -10.82
N THR A 59 -3.82 -2.03 -10.87
CA THR A 59 -3.00 -1.73 -9.71
C THR A 59 -3.46 -0.41 -9.10
N ARG A 60 -3.76 -0.42 -7.82
CA ARG A 60 -4.13 0.76 -7.06
C ARG A 60 -3.23 0.89 -5.84
N GLU A 61 -2.71 2.07 -5.63
CA GLU A 61 -2.03 2.40 -4.39
C GLU A 61 -3.03 2.86 -3.33
N LYS A 62 -2.98 2.23 -2.18
CA LYS A 62 -3.77 2.59 -1.01
C LYS A 62 -2.85 3.08 0.09
N ASN A 63 -3.16 4.21 0.67
CA ASN A 63 -2.42 4.72 1.80
C ASN A 63 -2.88 4.01 3.09
N PHE A 64 -1.93 3.48 3.89
CA PHE A 64 -2.22 2.89 5.20
C PHE A 64 -2.74 3.92 6.20
N PHE A 65 -2.22 5.16 6.12
CA PHE A 65 -2.56 6.25 7.00
C PHE A 65 -2.92 7.49 6.19
N PRO A 66 -4.18 7.59 5.69
CA PRO A 66 -4.60 8.75 4.90
C PRO A 66 -4.40 10.04 5.67
N GLY A 67 -3.78 11.03 5.03
CA GLY A 67 -3.50 12.32 5.64
C GLY A 67 -2.22 12.38 6.47
N TYR A 68 -1.36 11.36 6.40
CA TYR A 68 -0.10 11.29 7.12
C TYR A 68 1.08 10.99 6.20
N ILE A 69 2.21 11.65 6.45
CA ILE A 69 3.49 11.43 5.78
C ILE A 69 4.54 11.23 6.86
N LEU A 70 5.50 10.35 6.63
CA LEU A 70 6.65 10.15 7.49
C LEU A 70 7.87 10.89 6.96
N LEU A 71 8.52 11.62 7.81
CA LEU A 71 9.71 12.40 7.49
C LEU A 71 10.89 11.99 8.38
N ASN A 72 11.95 11.49 7.75
CA ASN A 72 13.21 11.21 8.45
C ASN A 72 14.08 12.45 8.44
N THR A 73 14.12 13.14 9.55
CA THR A 73 14.77 14.46 9.62
C THR A 73 15.38 14.74 10.98
N HIS A 74 16.35 15.66 10.98
CA HIS A 74 16.71 16.41 12.16
C HIS A 74 15.73 17.58 12.30
N PHE A 75 14.92 17.56 13.35
CA PHE A 75 13.92 18.61 13.56
C PHE A 75 14.56 19.92 14.03
N ASP A 76 14.36 20.96 13.28
CA ASP A 76 14.69 22.34 13.62
C ASP A 76 13.64 23.31 13.05
N GLU A 77 13.83 24.60 13.32
CA GLU A 77 12.91 25.64 12.85
C GLU A 77 12.86 25.75 11.33
N GLU A 78 13.98 25.54 10.66
CA GLU A 78 14.07 25.58 9.19
C GLU A 78 13.26 24.44 8.53
N VAL A 79 13.39 23.24 9.07
CA VAL A 79 12.59 22.08 8.62
C VAL A 79 11.11 22.27 8.94
N ASN A 80 10.79 22.83 10.11
CA ASN A 80 9.40 23.10 10.46
C ASN A 80 8.77 24.13 9.52
N ASN A 81 9.49 25.21 9.18
CA ASN A 81 9.01 26.23 8.25
C ASN A 81 8.82 25.65 6.84
N LEU A 82 9.73 24.80 6.37
CA LEU A 82 9.60 24.10 5.09
C LEU A 82 8.31 23.28 5.04
N VAL A 83 8.08 22.46 6.05
CA VAL A 83 6.89 21.61 6.11
C VAL A 83 5.61 22.43 6.17
N GLN A 84 5.59 23.52 6.94
CA GLN A 84 4.43 24.42 7.00
C GLN A 84 4.18 25.19 5.71
N SER A 85 5.19 25.41 4.89
CA SER A 85 5.05 26.07 3.60
C SER A 85 4.44 25.19 2.52
N ALA A 86 4.42 23.86 2.72
CA ALA A 86 3.88 22.94 1.76
C ALA A 86 2.35 23.10 1.61
N PRO A 87 1.84 23.21 0.38
CA PRO A 87 0.40 23.31 0.13
C PRO A 87 -0.30 22.03 0.61
N SER A 88 -1.47 22.18 1.21
CA SER A 88 -2.26 21.07 1.77
C SER A 88 -1.62 20.37 2.98
N CYS A 89 -0.55 20.91 3.53
CA CYS A 89 0.14 20.40 4.72
C CYS A 89 -0.33 21.16 5.96
N MET A 90 -0.57 20.43 7.04
CA MET A 90 -0.97 20.98 8.35
C MET A 90 0.20 21.11 9.32
N GLY A 91 1.39 20.65 8.94
CA GLY A 91 2.59 20.64 9.75
C GLY A 91 2.82 19.32 10.49
N PHE A 92 3.80 19.33 11.38
CA PHE A 92 4.13 18.15 12.18
C PHE A 92 3.04 17.80 13.18
N LEU A 93 2.83 16.51 13.38
CA LEU A 93 1.95 16.00 14.43
C LEU A 93 2.63 16.18 15.79
N VAL A 94 1.97 16.92 16.65
CA VAL A 94 2.40 17.12 18.06
C VAL A 94 1.47 16.32 18.97
N VAL A 95 2.05 15.45 19.78
CA VAL A 95 1.32 14.65 20.75
C VAL A 95 1.53 15.25 22.14
N GLY A 96 0.45 15.46 22.89
CA GLY A 96 0.53 15.82 24.29
C GLY A 96 0.36 17.28 24.68
N GLY A 97 -0.12 18.15 23.81
CA GLY A 97 -0.74 19.46 24.13
C GLY A 97 0.09 20.53 24.86
N GLN A 98 1.24 20.22 25.43
CA GLN A 98 2.05 21.16 26.19
C GLN A 98 3.33 21.65 25.50
N THR A 99 3.79 20.93 24.50
CA THR A 99 4.99 21.30 23.75
C THR A 99 4.67 21.49 22.28
N LYS A 100 5.18 22.55 21.68
CA LYS A 100 5.07 22.80 20.23
C LYS A 100 6.08 21.97 19.42
N VAL A 101 6.86 21.14 20.08
CA VAL A 101 7.91 20.33 19.46
C VAL A 101 7.36 18.94 19.16
N PRO A 102 7.42 18.49 17.92
CA PRO A 102 6.96 17.14 17.57
C PRO A 102 7.86 16.09 18.22
N THR A 103 7.26 14.96 18.58
CA THR A 103 7.97 13.82 19.13
C THR A 103 8.26 12.80 18.00
N PRO A 104 9.50 12.34 17.86
CA PRO A 104 9.82 11.32 16.87
C PRO A 104 9.14 9.98 17.20
N LEU A 105 8.81 9.23 16.17
CA LEU A 105 8.31 7.88 16.33
C LEU A 105 9.35 6.97 17.00
N LYS A 106 8.87 6.04 17.80
CA LYS A 106 9.73 5.03 18.40
C LYS A 106 10.22 4.05 17.31
N LYS A 107 11.41 3.50 17.52
CA LYS A 107 12.05 2.60 16.56
C LYS A 107 11.13 1.45 16.12
N HIS A 108 10.42 0.81 17.03
CA HIS A 108 9.50 -0.28 16.74
C HIS A 108 8.27 0.15 15.92
N GLU A 109 7.81 1.40 16.08
CA GLU A 109 6.71 1.96 15.29
C GLU A 109 7.16 2.19 13.84
N VAL A 110 8.37 2.73 13.66
CA VAL A 110 8.99 2.95 12.35
C VAL A 110 9.22 1.61 11.64
N GLU A 111 9.80 0.64 12.32
CA GLU A 111 10.07 -0.69 11.76
C GLU A 111 8.79 -1.39 11.31
N ARG A 112 7.72 -1.25 12.06
CA ARG A 112 6.40 -1.79 11.68
C ARG A 112 5.83 -1.14 10.42
N ILE A 113 5.96 0.17 10.29
CA ILE A 113 5.45 0.91 9.12
C ILE A 113 6.32 0.63 7.89
N ILE A 114 7.63 0.73 8.02
CA ILE A 114 8.58 0.49 6.92
C ILE A 114 8.55 -0.98 6.49
N GLY A 115 8.43 -1.91 7.43
CA GLY A 115 8.28 -3.33 7.14
C GLY A 115 7.07 -3.60 6.25
N ARG A 116 5.92 -3.04 6.54
CA ARG A 116 4.73 -3.16 5.70
C ARG A 116 4.91 -2.57 4.30
N VAL A 117 5.57 -1.43 4.19
CA VAL A 117 5.85 -0.79 2.89
C VAL A 117 6.81 -1.65 2.07
N GLN A 118 7.82 -2.23 2.71
CA GLN A 118 8.77 -3.13 2.05
C GLN A 118 8.13 -4.46 1.64
N GLU A 119 7.31 -5.05 2.50
CA GLU A 119 6.53 -6.24 2.19
C GLU A 119 5.59 -6.01 1.01
N ALA A 120 4.88 -4.89 1.01
CA ALA A 120 4.02 -4.49 -0.10
C ALA A 120 4.78 -4.22 -1.40
N GLY A 121 6.05 -3.81 -1.33
CA GLY A 121 6.92 -3.61 -2.49
C GLY A 121 7.60 -4.89 -2.99
N MET A 122 7.77 -5.89 -2.12
CA MET A 122 8.35 -7.21 -2.46
C MET A 122 7.29 -8.20 -2.92
N GLU A 123 6.09 -8.10 -2.38
CA GLU A 123 4.96 -8.84 -2.91
C GLU A 123 4.51 -8.18 -4.21
N THR A 124 4.77 -8.82 -5.30
CA THR A 124 4.10 -8.55 -6.57
C THR A 124 2.59 -8.60 -6.32
N GLY A 125 2.05 -7.46 -5.92
CA GLY A 125 0.65 -7.21 -5.62
C GLY A 125 -0.03 -8.40 -4.94
N ASN A 126 -0.34 -8.26 -3.67
CA ASN A 126 -1.25 -9.21 -3.01
C ASN A 126 -2.57 -9.19 -3.78
N ILE A 127 -2.65 -10.10 -4.75
CA ILE A 127 -3.91 -10.37 -5.43
C ILE A 127 -4.70 -11.16 -4.42
N GLU A 128 -5.59 -10.49 -3.71
CA GLU A 128 -6.61 -11.19 -2.96
C GLU A 128 -7.51 -11.91 -3.97
N ILE A 129 -7.14 -13.14 -4.24
CA ILE A 129 -8.02 -14.05 -4.96
C ILE A 129 -9.08 -14.48 -3.95
N PRO A 130 -10.35 -14.15 -4.17
CA PRO A 130 -11.41 -14.45 -3.22
C PRO A 130 -11.76 -15.95 -3.14
N TYR A 131 -10.96 -16.79 -3.79
CA TYR A 131 -11.16 -18.24 -3.86
C TYR A 131 -10.00 -18.98 -3.20
N ARG A 132 -10.35 -20.06 -2.51
CA ARG A 132 -9.41 -20.98 -1.88
C ARG A 132 -9.59 -22.39 -2.42
N GLU A 133 -8.55 -23.21 -2.24
CA GLU A 133 -8.67 -24.64 -2.53
C GLU A 133 -9.82 -25.26 -1.70
N GLY A 134 -10.69 -25.98 -2.39
CA GLY A 134 -11.88 -26.58 -1.80
C GLY A 134 -13.16 -25.77 -1.91
N ASP A 135 -13.10 -24.53 -2.36
CA ASP A 135 -14.30 -23.69 -2.55
C ASP A 135 -15.15 -24.21 -3.70
N LEU A 136 -16.46 -24.15 -3.49
CA LEU A 136 -17.44 -24.45 -4.53
C LEU A 136 -17.67 -23.23 -5.40
N VAL A 137 -17.48 -23.39 -6.67
CA VAL A 137 -17.64 -22.32 -7.66
C VAL A 137 -18.48 -22.77 -8.86
N LYS A 138 -19.12 -21.81 -9.48
CA LYS A 138 -19.83 -22.01 -10.75
C LYS A 138 -19.13 -21.25 -11.85
N VAL A 139 -18.89 -21.90 -12.97
CA VAL A 139 -18.31 -21.25 -14.15
C VAL A 139 -19.39 -20.44 -14.85
N ILE A 140 -19.16 -19.13 -15.00
CA ILE A 140 -20.12 -18.17 -15.55
C ILE A 140 -19.81 -17.73 -16.97
N ALA A 141 -18.64 -18.06 -17.50
CA ALA A 141 -18.21 -17.70 -18.84
C ALA A 141 -17.25 -18.74 -19.42
N GLY A 142 -17.08 -18.71 -20.72
CA GLY A 142 -16.19 -19.60 -21.45
C GLY A 142 -16.85 -20.93 -21.84
N PRO A 143 -16.04 -21.92 -22.29
CA PRO A 143 -16.55 -23.20 -22.80
C PRO A 143 -17.20 -24.10 -21.73
N PHE A 144 -16.94 -23.80 -20.44
CA PHE A 144 -17.48 -24.57 -19.29
C PHE A 144 -18.56 -23.79 -18.53
N LYS A 145 -19.17 -22.80 -19.18
CA LYS A 145 -20.26 -22.01 -18.59
C LYS A 145 -21.37 -22.92 -18.06
N ASP A 146 -21.92 -22.53 -16.89
CA ASP A 146 -22.99 -23.23 -16.17
C ASP A 146 -22.61 -24.58 -15.52
N PHE A 147 -21.33 -24.96 -15.52
CA PHE A 147 -20.84 -26.09 -14.77
C PHE A 147 -20.43 -25.68 -13.35
N ASP A 148 -20.83 -26.51 -12.40
CA ASP A 148 -20.37 -26.39 -11.01
C ASP A 148 -19.05 -27.16 -10.85
N GLY A 149 -18.17 -26.62 -10.01
CA GLY A 149 -16.89 -27.21 -9.75
C GLY A 149 -16.33 -26.87 -8.38
N THR A 150 -15.25 -27.53 -8.03
CA THR A 150 -14.49 -27.27 -6.82
C THR A 150 -13.12 -26.79 -7.17
N VAL A 151 -12.66 -25.70 -6.54
CA VAL A 151 -11.31 -25.17 -6.71
C VAL A 151 -10.29 -26.19 -6.23
N GLN A 152 -9.42 -26.64 -7.11
CA GLN A 152 -8.36 -27.59 -6.81
C GLN A 152 -7.03 -26.88 -6.51
N GLU A 153 -6.74 -25.82 -7.27
CA GLU A 153 -5.51 -25.04 -7.17
C GLU A 153 -5.77 -23.59 -7.55
N VAL A 154 -5.11 -22.68 -6.88
CA VAL A 154 -5.15 -21.25 -7.16
C VAL A 154 -3.79 -20.81 -7.69
N ASN A 155 -3.74 -20.35 -8.94
CA ASN A 155 -2.53 -19.78 -9.53
C ASN A 155 -2.59 -18.26 -9.47
N THR A 156 -1.88 -17.68 -8.50
CA THR A 156 -1.84 -16.25 -8.27
C THR A 156 -1.08 -15.48 -9.35
N ASP A 157 -0.06 -16.09 -9.94
CA ASP A 157 0.78 -15.44 -10.94
C ASP A 157 0.05 -15.23 -12.27
N LYS A 158 -0.74 -16.22 -12.66
CA LYS A 158 -1.51 -16.19 -13.92
C LYS A 158 -2.96 -15.74 -13.77
N LEU A 159 -3.42 -15.49 -12.54
CA LEU A 159 -4.82 -15.19 -12.22
C LEU A 159 -5.80 -16.24 -12.71
N LYS A 160 -5.43 -17.50 -12.57
CA LYS A 160 -6.22 -18.65 -13.00
C LYS A 160 -6.50 -19.61 -11.86
N LEU A 161 -7.61 -20.28 -11.97
CA LEU A 161 -8.02 -21.34 -11.06
C LEU A 161 -8.03 -22.66 -11.81
N ARG A 162 -7.54 -23.72 -11.17
CA ARG A 162 -7.79 -25.08 -11.62
C ARG A 162 -9.02 -25.58 -10.87
N VAL A 163 -10.09 -25.80 -11.59
CA VAL A 163 -11.39 -26.21 -11.03
C VAL A 163 -11.72 -27.61 -11.50
N LEU A 164 -12.11 -28.48 -10.57
CA LEU A 164 -12.67 -29.78 -10.90
C LEU A 164 -14.15 -29.61 -11.23
N VAL A 165 -14.50 -29.66 -12.49
CA VAL A 165 -15.88 -29.63 -12.97
C VAL A 165 -16.39 -31.04 -13.28
N SER A 166 -17.66 -31.26 -12.95
CA SER A 166 -18.33 -32.51 -13.30
C SER A 166 -18.88 -32.43 -14.73
N ILE A 167 -18.18 -33.06 -15.65
CA ILE A 167 -18.57 -33.15 -17.06
C ILE A 167 -19.01 -34.59 -17.36
N PHE A 168 -20.26 -34.79 -17.73
CA PHE A 168 -20.84 -36.12 -17.97
C PHE A 168 -20.60 -37.13 -16.86
N GLY A 169 -20.73 -36.69 -15.60
CA GLY A 169 -20.52 -37.54 -14.43
C GLY A 169 -19.05 -37.84 -14.09
N ARG A 170 -18.11 -37.22 -14.80
CA ARG A 170 -16.67 -37.34 -14.56
C ARG A 170 -16.10 -36.02 -14.07
N LYS A 171 -15.34 -36.06 -12.97
CA LYS A 171 -14.61 -34.90 -12.47
C LYS A 171 -13.39 -34.66 -13.37
N THR A 172 -13.39 -33.52 -14.06
CA THR A 172 -12.33 -33.13 -14.99
C THR A 172 -11.69 -31.83 -14.52
N PRO A 173 -10.36 -31.76 -14.33
CA PRO A 173 -9.68 -30.52 -14.03
C PRO A 173 -9.65 -29.61 -15.24
N VAL A 174 -10.15 -28.39 -15.09
CA VAL A 174 -10.11 -27.35 -16.10
C VAL A 174 -9.48 -26.09 -15.55
N GLU A 175 -8.75 -25.37 -16.40
CA GLU A 175 -8.16 -24.09 -16.05
C GLU A 175 -9.08 -22.97 -16.52
N VAL A 176 -9.50 -22.11 -15.59
CA VAL A 176 -10.39 -20.99 -15.86
C VAL A 176 -9.80 -19.70 -15.27
N ASP A 177 -10.09 -18.59 -15.90
CA ASP A 177 -9.72 -17.29 -15.33
C ASP A 177 -10.58 -16.97 -14.11
N ILE A 178 -10.01 -16.24 -13.16
CA ILE A 178 -10.70 -15.89 -11.90
C ILE A 178 -12.02 -15.16 -12.15
N ASN A 179 -12.09 -14.40 -13.22
CA ASN A 179 -13.30 -13.66 -13.61
C ASN A 179 -14.36 -14.52 -14.30
N GLN A 180 -14.06 -15.78 -14.61
CA GLN A 180 -14.97 -16.72 -15.25
C GLN A 180 -15.73 -17.61 -14.27
N VAL A 181 -15.50 -17.44 -12.98
CA VAL A 181 -16.17 -18.21 -11.92
C VAL A 181 -16.81 -17.30 -10.91
N GLU A 182 -17.83 -17.83 -10.24
CA GLU A 182 -18.55 -17.19 -9.15
C GLU A 182 -18.67 -18.16 -7.97
N SER A 183 -18.58 -17.66 -6.76
CA SER A 183 -18.79 -18.46 -5.56
C SER A 183 -20.24 -18.90 -5.44
N THR A 184 -20.46 -20.16 -5.16
CA THR A 184 -21.82 -20.74 -4.97
C THR A 184 -22.27 -20.78 -3.52
N THR A 185 -21.45 -20.28 -2.58
CA THR A 185 -21.80 -20.19 -1.16
C THR A 185 -22.45 -18.87 -0.81
#